data_ec15e0abda5db1f3fab0f893ed4f996f
#
_entry.id   ec15e0abda5db1f3fab0f893ed4f996f
#
_cell.length_a   1.000
_cell.length_b   1.000
_cell.length_c   1.000
_cell.angle_alpha   90.00
_cell.angle_beta   90.00
_cell.angle_gamma   90.00
#
_symmetry.space_group_name_H-M   'P 1'
#
loop_
_entity.id
_entity.type
_entity.pdbx_description
1 polymer ?
#
loop_
_entity_poly.entity_id
_entity_poly.type
_entity_poly.pdbx_seq_one_letter_code
_entity_poly.pdbx_strand_id
1 'polypeptide(L)'
;MGYWSSYSCRWRKIKIILKIMYIAMNRFKIVLGKEKEFEDVWKNRDTHLDGVNGFRNFNLIKGDTNEKYALYSSHSTWDSKDDFINWTKSEAFKLAHKNAAQHRDLYLGPPDFEGFKVVF
;
A
#
# COMPACT_ATOMS: atom_id res chain seq x y z
N MET A 1 16.30 -3.09 35.85
CA MET A 1 15.90 -3.16 34.45
C MET A 1 17.05 -2.97 33.48
N GLY A 2 18.17 -3.60 33.72
CA GLY A 2 19.32 -3.63 32.80
C GLY A 2 18.98 -4.22 31.44
N TYR A 3 17.96 -5.06 31.40
CA TYR A 3 17.38 -5.63 30.19
C TYR A 3 16.93 -4.56 29.18
N TRP A 4 16.31 -3.49 29.67
CA TRP A 4 15.81 -2.42 28.81
C TRP A 4 16.90 -1.51 28.29
N SER A 5 18.00 -1.30 29.07
CA SER A 5 19.06 -0.40 28.62
C SER A 5 19.91 -0.97 27.49
N SER A 6 20.16 -2.29 27.44
CA SER A 6 20.84 -2.88 26.28
C SER A 6 20.00 -2.87 25.02
N TYR A 7 18.68 -3.02 25.14
CA TYR A 7 17.76 -2.92 24.01
C TYR A 7 17.62 -1.49 23.50
N SER A 8 17.74 -0.48 24.37
CA SER A 8 17.48 0.90 23.96
C SER A 8 18.49 1.43 22.94
N CYS A 9 19.74 0.97 22.94
CA CYS A 9 20.73 1.35 21.92
C CYS A 9 20.40 0.79 20.55
N ARG A 10 19.98 -0.46 20.48
CA ARG A 10 19.51 -1.11 19.24
C ARG A 10 18.25 -0.46 18.70
N TRP A 11 17.29 -0.22 19.58
CA TRP A 11 16.04 0.39 19.23
C TRP A 11 16.19 1.80 18.69
N ARG A 12 17.16 2.57 19.20
CA ARG A 12 17.40 3.93 18.69
C ARG A 12 17.81 3.93 17.24
N LYS A 13 18.69 3.02 16.81
CA LYS A 13 19.09 2.90 15.40
C LYS A 13 17.94 2.46 14.53
N ILE A 14 17.20 1.45 14.97
CA ILE A 14 16.01 0.97 14.24
C ILE A 14 14.97 2.08 14.16
N LYS A 15 14.73 2.80 15.25
CA LYS A 15 13.78 3.89 15.32
C LYS A 15 14.08 5.01 14.33
N ILE A 16 15.35 5.37 14.19
CA ILE A 16 15.77 6.41 13.23
C ILE A 16 15.47 5.96 11.81
N ILE A 17 15.77 4.72 11.46
CA ILE A 17 15.49 4.15 10.15
C ILE A 17 13.97 4.07 9.91
N LEU A 18 13.21 3.52 10.87
CA LEU A 18 11.77 3.32 10.73
C LEU A 18 10.98 4.62 10.73
N LYS A 19 11.47 5.68 11.42
CA LYS A 19 10.80 6.99 11.47
C LYS A 19 10.63 7.63 10.09
N ILE A 20 11.53 7.37 9.16
CA ILE A 20 11.45 7.91 7.81
C ILE A 20 10.57 7.04 6.90
N MET A 21 10.35 5.78 7.27
CA MET A 21 9.52 4.88 6.47
C MET A 21 8.06 5.30 6.46
N TYR A 22 7.44 5.06 5.33
CA TYR A 22 6.04 5.41 5.09
C TYR A 22 5.29 4.22 4.52
N ILE A 23 4.07 3.99 5.02
CA ILE A 23 3.17 2.96 4.51
C ILE A 23 1.98 3.65 3.87
N ALA A 24 1.71 3.34 2.61
CA ALA A 24 0.56 3.84 1.89
C ALA A 24 -0.44 2.71 1.70
N MET A 25 -1.66 2.90 2.16
CA MET A 25 -2.75 1.94 2.02
C MET A 25 -3.91 2.58 1.28
N ASN A 26 -4.46 1.83 0.34
CA ASN A 26 -5.63 2.27 -0.41
C ASN A 26 -6.68 1.16 -0.31
N ARG A 27 -7.73 1.40 0.47
CA ARG A 27 -8.77 0.42 0.76
C ARG A 27 -9.81 0.40 -0.33
N PHE A 28 -10.22 -0.81 -0.72
CA PHE A 28 -11.22 -1.03 -1.75
C PHE A 28 -12.37 -1.86 -1.20
N LYS A 29 -13.59 -1.41 -1.45
CA LYS A 29 -14.79 -2.21 -1.19
C LYS A 29 -15.19 -2.87 -2.48
N ILE A 30 -15.04 -4.19 -2.53
CA ILE A 30 -15.27 -4.96 -3.76
C ILE A 30 -16.63 -5.62 -3.73
N VAL A 31 -17.31 -5.58 -4.86
CA VAL A 31 -18.64 -6.18 -5.05
C VAL A 31 -18.60 -7.67 -4.71
N LEU A 32 -19.52 -8.13 -3.88
CA LEU A 32 -19.62 -9.54 -3.51
C LEU A 32 -19.79 -10.41 -4.76
N GLY A 33 -19.03 -11.51 -4.82
CA GLY A 33 -19.02 -12.39 -5.98
C GLY A 33 -17.99 -12.01 -7.05
N LYS A 34 -17.36 -10.83 -6.92
CA LYS A 34 -16.35 -10.32 -7.86
C LYS A 34 -14.93 -10.41 -7.33
N GLU A 35 -14.72 -11.08 -6.21
CA GLU A 35 -13.40 -11.15 -5.55
C GLU A 35 -12.35 -11.75 -6.47
N LYS A 36 -12.65 -12.86 -7.12
CA LYS A 36 -11.70 -13.53 -8.00
C LYS A 36 -11.32 -12.65 -9.19
N GLU A 37 -12.31 -12.02 -9.80
CA GLU A 37 -12.09 -11.11 -10.93
C GLU A 37 -11.19 -9.94 -10.52
N PHE A 38 -11.45 -9.36 -9.35
CA PHE A 38 -10.63 -8.28 -8.80
C PHE A 38 -9.19 -8.74 -8.55
N GLU A 39 -9.01 -9.91 -7.93
CA GLU A 39 -7.67 -10.45 -7.67
C GLU A 39 -6.92 -10.73 -8.97
N ASP A 40 -7.61 -11.24 -9.99
CA ASP A 40 -7.01 -11.50 -11.30
C ASP A 40 -6.56 -10.21 -11.98
N VAL A 41 -7.35 -9.14 -11.88
CA VAL A 41 -6.97 -7.81 -12.40
C VAL A 41 -5.66 -7.35 -11.77
N TRP A 42 -5.53 -7.44 -10.46
CA TRP A 42 -4.32 -7.02 -9.76
C TRP A 42 -3.14 -7.94 -10.03
N LYS A 43 -3.37 -9.23 -10.11
CA LYS A 43 -2.32 -10.21 -10.41
C LYS A 43 -1.67 -9.97 -11.76
N ASN A 44 -2.46 -9.56 -12.75
CA ASN A 44 -1.99 -9.34 -14.12
C ASN A 44 -1.56 -7.89 -14.38
N ARG A 45 -1.70 -7.01 -13.40
CA ARG A 45 -1.39 -5.60 -13.53
C ARG A 45 0.10 -5.35 -13.42
N ASP A 46 0.64 -4.56 -14.34
CA ASP A 46 1.98 -4.01 -14.17
C ASP A 46 1.89 -2.75 -13.31
N THR A 47 2.50 -2.80 -12.15
CA THR A 47 2.49 -1.68 -11.20
C THR A 47 3.53 -0.62 -11.55
N HIS A 48 4.50 -0.96 -12.40
CA HIS A 48 5.62 -0.06 -12.77
C HIS A 48 6.40 0.46 -11.55
N LEU A 49 6.45 -0.35 -10.47
CA LEU A 49 7.11 0.05 -9.23
C LEU A 49 8.60 -0.30 -9.19
N ASP A 50 9.03 -1.24 -10.03
CA ASP A 50 10.44 -1.63 -10.08
C ASP A 50 11.32 -0.43 -10.43
N GLY A 51 12.35 -0.19 -9.61
CA GLY A 51 13.30 0.89 -9.83
C GLY A 51 12.80 2.27 -9.42
N VAL A 52 11.60 2.37 -8.87
CA VAL A 52 11.08 3.64 -8.36
C VAL A 52 11.83 4.03 -7.08
N ASN A 53 12.31 5.25 -7.04
CA ASN A 53 13.09 5.74 -5.91
C ASN A 53 12.31 5.66 -4.59
N GLY A 54 12.93 5.04 -3.60
CA GLY A 54 12.34 4.89 -2.26
C GLY A 54 11.29 3.79 -2.12
N PHE A 55 10.89 3.14 -3.21
CA PHE A 55 9.97 2.02 -3.13
C PHE A 55 10.63 0.79 -2.50
N ARG A 56 9.93 0.14 -1.55
CA ARG A 56 10.43 -1.06 -0.88
C ARG A 56 9.64 -2.30 -1.21
N ASN A 57 8.34 -2.30 -0.95
CA ASN A 57 7.53 -3.46 -1.26
C ASN A 57 6.07 -3.09 -1.50
N PHE A 58 5.36 -4.01 -2.16
CA PHE A 58 3.96 -3.86 -2.49
C PHE A 58 3.24 -5.19 -2.28
N ASN A 59 2.06 -5.13 -1.68
CA ASN A 59 1.15 -6.26 -1.56
C ASN A 59 -0.29 -5.79 -1.79
N LEU A 60 -1.09 -6.66 -2.40
CA LEU A 60 -2.54 -6.56 -2.30
C LEU A 60 -2.94 -7.46 -1.14
N ILE A 61 -3.61 -6.89 -0.16
CA ILE A 61 -4.04 -7.63 1.04
C ILE A 61 -5.55 -7.71 1.09
N LYS A 62 -6.06 -8.78 1.69
CA LYS A 62 -7.49 -9.03 1.81
C LYS A 62 -7.90 -8.96 3.27
N GLY A 63 -8.91 -8.15 3.54
CA GLY A 63 -9.54 -8.05 4.84
C GLY A 63 -10.75 -8.97 4.94
N ASP A 64 -11.66 -8.65 5.85
CA ASP A 64 -12.87 -9.43 6.06
C ASP A 64 -13.92 -9.14 4.98
N THR A 65 -14.72 -10.15 4.69
CA THR A 65 -15.91 -10.02 3.85
C THR A 65 -17.13 -9.93 4.75
N ASN A 66 -18.00 -8.97 4.48
CA ASN A 66 -19.25 -8.82 5.18
C ASN A 66 -20.44 -8.99 4.23
N GLU A 67 -21.66 -8.63 4.68
CA GLU A 67 -22.87 -8.76 3.87
C GLU A 67 -22.94 -7.80 2.69
N LYS A 68 -22.10 -6.77 2.68
CA LYS A 68 -22.16 -5.70 1.68
C LYS A 68 -21.00 -5.73 0.71
N TYR A 69 -19.80 -6.13 1.16
CA TYR A 69 -18.60 -6.07 0.33
C TYR A 69 -17.49 -6.96 0.84
N ALA A 70 -16.50 -7.21 0.00
CA ALA A 70 -15.22 -7.79 0.37
C ALA A 70 -14.21 -6.66 0.49
N LEU A 71 -13.49 -6.60 1.62
CA LEU A 71 -12.48 -5.57 1.85
C LEU A 71 -11.13 -6.01 1.32
N TYR A 72 -10.50 -5.15 0.54
CA TYR A 72 -9.12 -5.30 0.09
C TYR A 72 -8.36 -4.01 0.33
N SER A 73 -7.06 -4.08 0.33
CA SER A 73 -6.22 -2.89 0.34
C SER A 73 -4.95 -3.13 -0.46
N SER A 74 -4.51 -2.12 -1.20
CA SER A 74 -3.11 -2.08 -1.59
C SER A 74 -2.30 -1.67 -0.37
N HIS A 75 -1.11 -2.20 -0.25
CA HIS A 75 -0.19 -1.90 0.84
C HIS A 75 1.20 -1.74 0.25
N SER A 76 1.73 -0.54 0.32
CA SER A 76 3.08 -0.27 -0.17
C SER A 76 3.92 0.40 0.89
N THR A 77 5.20 0.02 0.92
CA THR A 77 6.16 0.55 1.89
C THR A 77 7.23 1.34 1.16
N TRP A 78 7.55 2.51 1.68
CA TRP A 78 8.44 3.50 1.08
C TRP A 78 9.48 3.96 2.08
N ASP A 79 10.65 4.39 1.59
CA ASP A 79 11.69 4.96 2.44
C ASP A 79 11.21 6.24 3.12
N SER A 80 10.36 7.01 2.45
CA SER A 80 9.81 8.25 3.00
C SER A 80 8.46 8.58 2.36
N LYS A 81 7.71 9.45 3.02
CA LYS A 81 6.48 10.01 2.47
C LYS A 81 6.73 10.77 1.17
N ASP A 82 7.83 11.51 1.11
CA ASP A 82 8.18 12.30 -0.08
C ASP A 82 8.42 11.40 -1.30
N ASP A 83 9.05 10.25 -1.12
CA ASP A 83 9.25 9.28 -2.19
C ASP A 83 7.91 8.77 -2.73
N PHE A 84 6.97 8.47 -1.85
CA PHE A 84 5.63 8.07 -2.25
C PHE A 84 4.92 9.18 -3.03
N ILE A 85 4.95 10.41 -2.52
CA ILE A 85 4.32 11.56 -3.17
C ILE A 85 4.93 11.80 -4.55
N ASN A 86 6.26 11.74 -4.66
CA ASN A 86 6.95 11.91 -5.93
C ASN A 86 6.52 10.84 -6.94
N TRP A 87 6.35 9.60 -6.49
CA TRP A 87 5.86 8.53 -7.36
C TRP A 87 4.44 8.83 -7.88
N THR A 88 3.55 9.35 -7.04
CA THR A 88 2.17 9.66 -7.47
C THR A 88 2.12 10.72 -8.58
N LYS A 89 3.19 11.48 -8.76
CA LYS A 89 3.31 12.50 -9.80
C LYS A 89 4.08 12.01 -11.03
N SER A 90 4.55 10.76 -11.02
CA SER A 90 5.44 10.22 -12.05
C SER A 90 4.69 9.61 -13.21
N GLU A 91 5.40 9.41 -14.33
CA GLU A 91 4.89 8.64 -15.46
C GLU A 91 4.60 7.19 -15.10
N ALA A 92 5.43 6.59 -14.24
CA ALA A 92 5.21 5.22 -13.76
C ALA A 92 3.83 5.07 -13.10
N PHE A 93 3.44 6.04 -12.28
CA PHE A 93 2.12 6.07 -11.65
C PHE A 93 1.00 6.18 -12.70
N LYS A 94 1.14 7.08 -13.66
CA LYS A 94 0.16 7.24 -14.73
C LYS A 94 -0.01 5.96 -15.53
N LEU A 95 1.10 5.31 -15.90
CA LEU A 95 1.08 4.05 -16.63
C LEU A 95 0.39 2.94 -15.84
N ALA A 96 0.67 2.85 -14.54
CA ALA A 96 0.05 1.85 -13.67
C ALA A 96 -1.47 2.02 -13.54
N HIS A 97 -1.97 3.25 -13.69
CA HIS A 97 -3.38 3.59 -13.47
C HIS A 97 -4.16 3.90 -14.75
N LYS A 98 -3.54 3.81 -15.92
CA LYS A 98 -4.18 4.20 -17.18
C LYS A 98 -5.46 3.44 -17.51
N ASN A 99 -5.59 2.20 -17.03
CA ASN A 99 -6.75 1.34 -17.28
C ASN A 99 -7.72 1.21 -16.09
N ALA A 100 -7.54 2.03 -15.07
CA ALA A 100 -8.32 1.92 -13.82
C ALA A 100 -9.83 2.05 -14.07
N ALA A 101 -10.26 2.89 -15.01
CA ALA A 101 -11.67 3.11 -15.31
C ALA A 101 -12.36 1.88 -15.92
N GLN A 102 -11.61 0.95 -16.49
CA GLN A 102 -12.18 -0.25 -17.13
C GLN A 102 -12.76 -1.25 -16.14
N HIS A 103 -12.42 -1.13 -14.87
CA HIS A 103 -12.79 -2.08 -13.83
C HIS A 103 -13.68 -1.47 -12.75
N ARG A 104 -14.35 -0.36 -13.07
CA ARG A 104 -15.23 0.34 -12.11
C ARG A 104 -16.32 -0.52 -11.53
N ASP A 105 -16.83 -1.44 -12.31
CA ASP A 105 -17.94 -2.34 -11.91
C ASP A 105 -17.57 -3.30 -10.77
N LEU A 106 -16.27 -3.45 -10.49
CA LEU A 106 -15.79 -4.28 -9.38
C LEU A 106 -15.87 -3.57 -8.02
N TYR A 107 -15.95 -2.23 -8.02
CA TYR A 107 -15.85 -1.40 -6.82
C TYR A 107 -17.19 -0.84 -6.37
N LEU A 108 -17.41 -0.78 -5.05
CA LEU A 108 -18.53 -0.09 -4.44
C LEU A 108 -18.13 1.32 -4.01
N GLY A 109 -17.71 2.12 -4.97
CA GLY A 109 -17.31 3.49 -4.73
C GLY A 109 -15.80 3.71 -4.82
N PRO A 110 -15.33 4.95 -4.57
CA PRO A 110 -13.92 5.27 -4.66
C PRO A 110 -13.12 4.63 -3.51
N PRO A 111 -11.81 4.40 -3.72
CA PRO A 111 -10.97 3.87 -2.66
C PRO A 111 -10.76 4.88 -1.53
N ASP A 112 -10.48 4.35 -0.34
CA ASP A 112 -10.16 5.15 0.85
C ASP A 112 -8.66 5.06 1.10
N PHE A 113 -7.97 6.18 0.96
CA PHE A 113 -6.52 6.25 1.15
C PHE A 113 -6.17 6.60 2.59
N GLU A 114 -5.17 5.91 3.13
CA GLU A 114 -4.53 6.27 4.39
C GLU A 114 -3.02 6.09 4.29
N GLY A 115 -2.29 7.06 4.82
CA GLY A 115 -0.83 6.99 4.90
C GLY A 115 -0.37 7.01 6.33
N PHE A 116 0.69 6.26 6.62
CA PHE A 116 1.22 6.09 7.98
C PHE A 116 2.73 6.26 7.98
N LYS A 117 3.25 7.01 8.95
CA LYS A 117 4.68 7.02 9.25
C LYS A 117 4.96 5.92 10.25
N VAL A 118 6.03 5.17 10.02
CA VAL A 118 6.46 4.16 10.98
C VAL A 118 7.16 4.89 12.14
N VAL A 119 6.68 4.69 13.36
CA VAL A 119 7.23 5.36 14.55
C VAL A 119 8.13 4.46 15.39
N PHE A 120 8.04 3.15 15.20
CA PHE A 120 8.99 2.19 15.75
C PHE A 120 9.25 1.07 14.77
#